data_b046c26aa503a3daceadfa205a2fe2f7
#
_entry.id   b046c26aa503a3daceadfa205a2fe2f7
#
_cell.length_a   1.000
_cell.length_b   1.000
_cell.length_c   1.000
_cell.angle_alpha   90.00
_cell.angle_beta   90.00
_cell.angle_gamma   90.00
#
_symmetry.space_group_name_H-M   'P 1'
#
loop_
_entity.id
_entity.type
_entity.pdbx_description
1 polymer ?
#
loop_
_entity_poly.entity_id
_entity_poly.type
_entity_poly.pdbx_seq_one_letter_code
_entity_poly.pdbx_strand_id
1 'polypeptide(L)'
;MAEQKDLDFTYTTIDEIFRLSMGESGDYSGAKYDGNFSMSLEEAQKAKHKFIADSLNITKGSKVLDMACGWAPFIRYIIHERNAESIGLTLSQGQADACQKNGYNVMVKDCRYVKPEDFGTFDAITCIGGLEHFCSVEEWQAGKQKEVYRDFFKTVHDLLPVGGRFYMQTMTFSKNMIEFEELDVNAKKGSAAYVMALMVKEFPGSWLPYGPEMVIKCAEPGFKLISQSSGRLDYIETIAQWRKKFRKFNLKKYWLYLSLIPRYFTDMEFRHLVAIFKVSPNKVCFEKEVMDHYRLVFEKV
;
A
#
# COMPACT_ATOMS: atom_id res chain seq x y z
N MET A 1 2.75 -1.37 -20.86
CA MET A 1 1.60 -0.85 -20.06
C MET A 1 0.57 -1.97 -20.04
N ALA A 2 0.10 -2.37 -18.85
CA ALA A 2 -1.04 -3.28 -18.77
C ALA A 2 -2.21 -2.66 -19.52
N GLU A 3 -2.93 -3.44 -20.34
CA GLU A 3 -4.10 -2.93 -21.03
C GLU A 3 -5.17 -2.51 -20.02
N GLN A 4 -5.93 -1.45 -20.29
CA GLN A 4 -6.99 -0.93 -19.42
C GLN A 4 -7.96 -2.05 -18.97
N LYS A 5 -8.23 -3.03 -19.83
CA LYS A 5 -9.04 -4.21 -19.51
C LYS A 5 -8.47 -5.10 -18.40
N ASP A 6 -7.16 -5.20 -18.29
CA ASP A 6 -6.50 -6.03 -17.26
C ASP A 6 -6.49 -5.32 -15.92
N LEU A 7 -6.34 -4.00 -15.94
CA LEU A 7 -6.52 -3.15 -14.77
C LEU A 7 -7.97 -3.22 -14.27
N ASP A 8 -8.96 -3.05 -15.15
CA ASP A 8 -10.38 -3.11 -14.81
C ASP A 8 -10.78 -4.48 -14.24
N PHE A 9 -10.26 -5.58 -14.80
CA PHE A 9 -10.53 -6.92 -14.30
C PHE A 9 -9.91 -7.17 -12.93
N THR A 10 -8.65 -6.79 -12.76
CA THR A 10 -7.94 -6.95 -11.49
C THR A 10 -8.63 -6.14 -10.41
N TYR A 11 -8.99 -4.90 -10.68
CA TYR A 11 -9.66 -4.02 -9.73
C TYR A 11 -11.15 -4.34 -9.52
N THR A 12 -11.84 -5.01 -10.45
CA THR A 12 -13.27 -5.32 -10.28
C THR A 12 -13.48 -6.70 -9.66
N THR A 13 -12.89 -7.73 -10.20
CA THR A 13 -13.16 -9.13 -9.76
C THR A 13 -12.31 -9.52 -8.56
N ILE A 14 -11.04 -9.19 -8.57
CA ILE A 14 -10.14 -9.45 -7.44
C ILE A 14 -10.59 -8.62 -6.25
N ASP A 15 -10.91 -7.35 -6.45
CA ASP A 15 -11.48 -6.48 -5.44
C ASP A 15 -12.76 -7.02 -4.82
N GLU A 16 -13.67 -7.59 -5.60
CA GLU A 16 -14.89 -8.19 -5.06
C GLU A 16 -14.57 -9.42 -4.20
N ILE A 17 -13.64 -10.28 -4.63
CA ILE A 17 -13.14 -11.40 -3.82
C ILE A 17 -12.53 -10.89 -2.50
N PHE A 18 -11.75 -9.83 -2.58
CA PHE A 18 -11.14 -9.19 -1.42
C PHE A 18 -12.21 -8.66 -0.47
N ARG A 19 -13.18 -7.88 -0.95
CA ARG A 19 -14.28 -7.36 -0.11
C ARG A 19 -15.11 -8.45 0.54
N LEU A 20 -15.43 -9.51 -0.18
CA LEU A 20 -16.14 -10.67 0.37
C LEU A 20 -15.33 -11.43 1.41
N SER A 21 -13.99 -11.30 1.40
CA SER A 21 -13.11 -11.96 2.36
C SER A 21 -12.78 -11.07 3.56
N MET A 22 -12.60 -9.77 3.34
CA MET A 22 -12.10 -8.81 4.33
C MET A 22 -13.19 -7.91 4.92
N GLY A 23 -14.40 -7.94 4.35
CA GLY A 23 -15.49 -7.02 4.70
C GLY A 23 -15.39 -5.67 3.96
N GLU A 24 -16.42 -4.84 4.12
CA GLU A 24 -16.58 -3.57 3.38
C GLU A 24 -15.49 -2.53 3.68
N SER A 25 -14.79 -2.69 4.78
CA SER A 25 -13.70 -1.80 5.20
C SER A 25 -12.32 -2.38 4.94
N GLY A 26 -12.18 -3.17 3.88
CA GLY A 26 -10.95 -3.89 3.55
C GLY A 26 -9.70 -3.05 3.67
N ASP A 27 -8.92 -3.27 4.74
CA ASP A 27 -7.64 -2.62 4.96
C ASP A 27 -6.53 -3.55 4.46
N TYR A 28 -5.94 -3.17 3.32
CA TYR A 28 -4.92 -3.97 2.62
C TYR A 28 -3.49 -3.51 2.90
N SER A 29 -3.28 -2.86 4.01
CA SER A 29 -1.96 -2.46 4.45
C SER A 29 -1.52 -3.20 5.71
N GLY A 30 -0.22 -3.26 5.98
CA GLY A 30 0.34 -3.90 7.17
C GLY A 30 -0.26 -3.31 8.44
N ALA A 31 -0.89 -4.15 9.27
CA ALA A 31 -1.47 -3.79 10.56
C ALA A 31 -0.36 -3.50 11.59
N LYS A 32 -0.72 -2.99 12.77
CA LYS A 32 0.25 -2.72 13.85
C LYS A 32 -0.07 -3.60 15.05
N TYR A 33 0.66 -4.69 15.17
CA TYR A 33 0.61 -5.60 16.32
C TYR A 33 1.54 -5.19 17.44
N ASP A 34 2.66 -4.54 17.08
CA ASP A 34 3.65 -4.05 18.04
C ASP A 34 4.18 -5.14 18.99
N GLY A 35 4.40 -6.33 18.43
CA GLY A 35 4.83 -7.53 19.16
C GLY A 35 3.71 -8.31 19.85
N ASN A 36 2.49 -7.79 19.95
CA ASN A 36 1.34 -8.50 20.49
C ASN A 36 0.54 -9.26 19.42
N PHE A 37 1.06 -10.38 18.95
CA PHE A 37 0.44 -11.21 17.92
C PHE A 37 -0.80 -12.00 18.39
N SER A 38 -1.26 -11.80 19.64
CA SER A 38 -2.56 -12.32 20.10
C SER A 38 -3.74 -11.46 19.69
N MET A 39 -3.49 -10.22 19.24
CA MET A 39 -4.52 -9.33 18.71
C MET A 39 -5.15 -9.91 17.44
N SER A 40 -6.46 -9.69 17.28
CA SER A 40 -7.13 -9.90 16.00
C SER A 40 -6.61 -8.92 14.94
N LEU A 41 -6.83 -9.24 13.66
CA LEU A 41 -6.47 -8.32 12.57
C LEU A 41 -7.18 -6.97 12.71
N GLU A 42 -8.45 -6.98 13.13
CA GLU A 42 -9.27 -5.78 13.31
C GLU A 42 -8.71 -4.88 14.41
N GLU A 43 -8.30 -5.45 15.54
CA GLU A 43 -7.66 -4.71 16.63
C GLU A 43 -6.33 -4.12 16.20
N ALA A 44 -5.50 -4.90 15.50
CA ALA A 44 -4.21 -4.45 15.00
C ALA A 44 -4.34 -3.36 13.92
N GLN A 45 -5.38 -3.42 13.06
CA GLN A 45 -5.69 -2.37 12.10
C GLN A 45 -6.18 -1.09 12.80
N LYS A 46 -7.04 -1.21 13.82
CA LYS A 46 -7.47 -0.07 14.63
C LYS A 46 -6.29 0.56 15.38
N ALA A 47 -5.38 -0.26 15.92
CA ALA A 47 -4.14 0.21 16.57
C ALA A 47 -3.24 0.98 15.59
N LYS A 48 -3.12 0.52 14.34
CA LYS A 48 -2.41 1.26 13.28
C LYS A 48 -3.05 2.61 13.01
N HIS A 49 -4.37 2.67 12.80
CA HIS A 49 -5.06 3.93 12.53
C HIS A 49 -4.93 4.92 13.69
N LYS A 50 -5.04 4.41 14.93
CA LYS A 50 -4.81 5.23 16.12
C LYS A 50 -3.40 5.80 16.16
N PHE A 51 -2.39 4.96 15.91
CA PHE A 51 -0.99 5.39 15.86
C PHE A 51 -0.76 6.47 14.80
N ILE A 52 -1.32 6.32 13.60
CA ILE A 52 -1.22 7.31 12.53
C ILE A 52 -1.84 8.64 12.97
N ALA A 53 -3.09 8.60 13.46
CA ALA A 53 -3.81 9.80 13.86
C ALA A 53 -3.11 10.54 15.00
N ASP A 54 -2.58 9.81 16.00
CA ASP A 54 -1.83 10.39 17.10
C ASP A 54 -0.49 10.99 16.63
N SER A 55 0.25 10.29 15.77
CA SER A 55 1.54 10.75 15.22
C SER A 55 1.40 12.03 14.38
N LEU A 56 0.27 12.19 13.72
CA LEU A 56 -0.05 13.35 12.89
C LEU A 56 -0.80 14.46 13.64
N ASN A 57 -1.03 14.31 14.94
CA ASN A 57 -1.81 15.24 15.76
C ASN A 57 -3.22 15.51 15.20
N ILE A 58 -3.86 14.51 14.60
CA ILE A 58 -5.21 14.67 14.03
C ILE A 58 -6.23 14.81 15.16
N THR A 59 -6.92 15.94 15.17
CA THR A 59 -7.97 16.29 16.13
C THR A 59 -9.27 16.66 15.41
N LYS A 60 -10.28 17.04 16.18
CA LYS A 60 -11.56 17.50 15.61
C LYS A 60 -11.35 18.70 14.68
N GLY A 61 -11.89 18.60 13.47
CA GLY A 61 -11.83 19.64 12.45
C GLY A 61 -10.50 19.66 11.65
N SER A 62 -9.52 18.79 11.95
CA SER A 62 -8.32 18.67 11.13
C SER A 62 -8.69 18.28 9.70
N LYS A 63 -8.08 18.92 8.71
CA LYS A 63 -8.21 18.62 7.29
C LYS A 63 -7.08 17.67 6.86
N VAL A 64 -7.43 16.46 6.44
CA VAL A 64 -6.47 15.39 6.17
C VAL A 64 -6.56 14.92 4.72
N LEU A 65 -5.40 14.74 4.07
CA LEU A 65 -5.30 14.11 2.75
C LEU A 65 -4.74 12.69 2.90
N ASP A 66 -5.47 11.68 2.39
CA ASP A 66 -4.95 10.33 2.25
C ASP A 66 -4.62 10.07 0.77
N MET A 67 -3.31 10.08 0.44
CA MET A 67 -2.80 10.04 -0.94
C MET A 67 -2.89 8.67 -1.61
N ALA A 68 -3.17 7.61 -0.85
CA ALA A 68 -3.31 6.24 -1.34
C ALA A 68 -4.41 5.52 -0.55
N CYS A 69 -5.61 6.08 -0.54
CA CYS A 69 -6.65 5.73 0.42
C CYS A 69 -7.27 4.34 0.22
N GLY A 70 -7.11 3.72 -0.95
CA GLY A 70 -7.74 2.45 -1.27
C GLY A 70 -9.25 2.48 -1.01
N TRP A 71 -9.74 1.58 -0.15
CA TRP A 71 -11.14 1.51 0.32
C TRP A 71 -11.44 2.46 1.48
N ALA A 72 -10.60 3.44 1.72
CA ALA A 72 -10.74 4.48 2.74
C ALA A 72 -10.84 3.99 4.20
N PRO A 73 -10.11 2.94 4.65
CA PRO A 73 -10.21 2.46 6.02
C PRO A 73 -9.69 3.50 7.02
N PHE A 74 -8.62 4.22 6.71
CA PHE A 74 -8.08 5.28 7.56
C PHE A 74 -8.99 6.51 7.56
N ILE A 75 -9.52 6.92 6.41
CA ILE A 75 -10.51 8.01 6.29
C ILE A 75 -11.71 7.75 7.20
N ARG A 76 -12.27 6.54 7.11
CA ARG A 76 -13.37 6.13 7.97
C ARG A 76 -13.01 6.28 9.45
N TYR A 77 -11.81 5.83 9.84
CA TYR A 77 -11.35 5.93 11.23
C TYR A 77 -11.31 7.38 11.70
N ILE A 78 -10.67 8.30 10.95
CA ILE A 78 -10.50 9.69 11.40
C ILE A 78 -11.81 10.48 11.39
N ILE A 79 -12.73 10.19 10.48
CA ILE A 79 -14.07 10.81 10.48
C ILE A 79 -14.83 10.39 11.75
N HIS A 80 -14.91 9.10 12.05
CA HIS A 80 -15.73 8.60 13.15
C HIS A 80 -15.07 8.72 14.53
N GLU A 81 -13.77 8.53 14.64
CA GLU A 81 -13.06 8.50 15.92
C GLU A 81 -12.38 9.85 16.27
N ARG A 82 -12.19 10.73 15.29
CA ARG A 82 -11.51 12.03 15.49
C ARG A 82 -12.37 13.23 15.11
N ASN A 83 -13.50 13.02 14.42
CA ASN A 83 -14.32 14.07 13.84
C ASN A 83 -13.50 15.01 12.93
N ALA A 84 -12.58 14.45 12.14
CA ALA A 84 -11.74 15.14 11.19
C ALA A 84 -12.41 15.19 9.81
N GLU A 85 -12.02 16.17 8.99
CA GLU A 85 -12.37 16.23 7.57
C GLU A 85 -11.31 15.50 6.74
N SER A 86 -11.72 14.85 5.67
CA SER A 86 -10.78 14.07 4.87
C SER A 86 -11.10 14.07 3.38
N ILE A 87 -10.04 14.09 2.58
CA ILE A 87 -10.06 13.80 1.14
C ILE A 87 -9.18 12.58 0.90
N GLY A 88 -9.65 11.61 0.11
CA GLY A 88 -8.89 10.44 -0.31
C GLY A 88 -8.61 10.44 -1.80
N LEU A 89 -7.42 9.98 -2.17
CA LEU A 89 -7.04 9.78 -3.56
C LEU A 89 -6.77 8.30 -3.85
N THR A 90 -7.22 7.85 -5.00
CA THR A 90 -6.98 6.49 -5.52
C THR A 90 -6.84 6.54 -7.03
N LEU A 91 -6.21 5.53 -7.63
CA LEU A 91 -6.19 5.34 -9.09
C LEU A 91 -7.34 4.43 -9.58
N SER A 92 -8.13 3.84 -8.68
CA SER A 92 -9.20 2.91 -9.00
C SER A 92 -10.57 3.59 -8.96
N GLN A 93 -11.26 3.62 -10.11
CA GLN A 93 -12.64 4.12 -10.19
C GLN A 93 -13.57 3.29 -9.30
N GLY A 94 -13.41 1.95 -9.27
CA GLY A 94 -14.23 1.08 -8.42
C GLY A 94 -14.08 1.35 -6.91
N GLN A 95 -12.86 1.70 -6.47
CA GLN A 95 -12.61 2.12 -5.09
C GLN A 95 -13.27 3.47 -4.80
N ALA A 96 -13.11 4.46 -5.69
CA ALA A 96 -13.72 5.77 -5.53
C ALA A 96 -15.25 5.68 -5.45
N ASP A 97 -15.88 4.96 -6.38
CA ASP A 97 -17.34 4.77 -6.40
C ASP A 97 -17.87 4.13 -5.13
N ALA A 98 -17.18 3.09 -4.63
CA ALA A 98 -17.57 2.41 -3.41
C ALA A 98 -17.41 3.31 -2.17
N CYS A 99 -16.35 4.11 -2.10
CA CYS A 99 -16.12 5.06 -1.02
C CYS A 99 -17.18 6.18 -1.03
N GLN A 100 -17.45 6.76 -2.20
CA GLN A 100 -18.46 7.81 -2.38
C GLN A 100 -19.86 7.30 -2.02
N LYS A 101 -20.21 6.08 -2.39
CA LYS A 101 -21.46 5.43 -1.97
C LYS A 101 -21.62 5.34 -0.45
N ASN A 102 -20.51 5.24 0.27
CA ASN A 102 -20.47 5.22 1.73
C ASN A 102 -20.33 6.63 2.36
N GLY A 103 -20.41 7.69 1.55
CA GLY A 103 -20.36 9.08 2.01
C GLY A 103 -18.93 9.61 2.23
N TYR A 104 -17.89 8.92 1.78
CA TYR A 104 -16.50 9.39 1.88
C TYR A 104 -16.10 10.21 0.64
N ASN A 105 -15.37 11.30 0.88
CA ASN A 105 -14.86 12.18 -0.19
C ASN A 105 -13.58 11.56 -0.77
N VAL A 106 -13.74 10.69 -1.78
CA VAL A 106 -12.64 10.01 -2.46
C VAL A 106 -12.72 10.31 -3.96
N MET A 107 -11.57 10.58 -4.55
CA MET A 107 -11.45 10.95 -5.98
C MET A 107 -10.42 10.08 -6.69
N VAL A 108 -10.66 9.84 -7.98
CA VAL A 108 -9.66 9.21 -8.87
C VAL A 108 -8.68 10.28 -9.32
N LYS A 109 -7.49 10.29 -8.72
CA LYS A 109 -6.41 11.21 -9.06
C LYS A 109 -5.07 10.63 -8.66
N ASP A 110 -4.07 10.80 -9.54
CA ASP A 110 -2.69 10.44 -9.19
C ASP A 110 -2.13 11.47 -8.20
N CYS A 111 -1.81 10.99 -7.00
CA CYS A 111 -1.34 11.82 -5.90
C CYS A 111 0.02 12.49 -6.15
N ARG A 112 0.81 11.99 -7.12
CA ARG A 112 2.11 12.57 -7.50
C ARG A 112 1.97 13.95 -8.17
N TYR A 113 0.79 14.25 -8.72
CA TYR A 113 0.53 15.46 -9.51
C TYR A 113 -0.52 16.38 -8.88
N VAL A 114 -0.78 16.23 -7.59
CA VAL A 114 -1.67 17.11 -6.84
C VAL A 114 -0.96 18.43 -6.53
N LYS A 115 -1.71 19.51 -6.61
CA LYS A 115 -1.21 20.86 -6.33
C LYS A 115 -2.11 21.58 -5.32
N PRO A 116 -1.61 22.61 -4.62
CA PRO A 116 -2.42 23.42 -3.71
C PRO A 116 -3.69 24.01 -4.36
N GLU A 117 -3.65 24.31 -5.68
CA GLU A 117 -4.79 24.83 -6.42
C GLU A 117 -5.94 23.82 -6.51
N ASP A 118 -5.67 22.53 -6.38
CA ASP A 118 -6.71 21.48 -6.44
C ASP A 118 -7.58 21.46 -5.17
N PHE A 119 -6.96 21.59 -3.98
CA PHE A 119 -7.62 21.32 -2.69
C PHE A 119 -7.23 22.28 -1.56
N GLY A 120 -6.31 23.20 -1.78
CA GLY A 120 -5.66 24.00 -0.75
C GLY A 120 -4.63 23.18 0.04
N THR A 121 -4.33 23.63 1.26
CA THR A 121 -3.41 22.92 2.18
C THR A 121 -4.16 22.04 3.16
N PHE A 122 -3.42 21.13 3.79
CA PHE A 122 -3.91 20.14 4.75
C PHE A 122 -3.14 20.25 6.07
N ASP A 123 -3.78 19.95 7.20
CA ASP A 123 -3.10 19.87 8.49
C ASP A 123 -2.20 18.66 8.61
N ALA A 124 -2.61 17.56 7.95
CA ALA A 124 -1.85 16.32 7.90
C ALA A 124 -2.06 15.57 6.58
N ILE A 125 -1.04 14.81 6.16
CA ILE A 125 -1.09 13.98 4.95
C ILE A 125 -0.66 12.55 5.29
N THR A 126 -1.29 11.56 4.65
CA THR A 126 -0.87 10.14 4.71
C THR A 126 -0.62 9.58 3.32
N CYS A 127 0.34 8.65 3.23
CA CYS A 127 0.54 7.78 2.07
C CYS A 127 0.83 6.35 2.57
N ILE A 128 -0.14 5.46 2.45
CA ILE A 128 -0.07 4.10 2.97
C ILE A 128 -0.05 3.13 1.81
N GLY A 129 1.12 2.52 1.54
CA GLY A 129 1.29 1.56 0.44
C GLY A 129 1.18 2.19 -0.95
N GLY A 130 1.59 3.45 -1.10
CA GLY A 130 1.57 4.16 -2.38
C GLY A 130 2.95 4.28 -3.03
N LEU A 131 4.00 4.53 -2.23
CA LEU A 131 5.35 4.76 -2.73
C LEU A 131 5.90 3.58 -3.56
N GLU A 132 5.46 2.38 -3.26
CA GLU A 132 5.84 1.13 -3.93
C GLU A 132 5.60 1.16 -5.45
N HIS A 133 4.64 1.98 -5.88
CA HIS A 133 4.19 2.08 -7.28
C HIS A 133 4.70 3.33 -8.01
N PHE A 134 5.59 4.12 -7.40
CA PHE A 134 6.01 5.39 -7.98
C PHE A 134 7.20 5.27 -8.92
N CYS A 135 8.10 4.32 -8.68
CA CYS A 135 9.29 4.12 -9.50
C CYS A 135 9.18 2.79 -10.26
N SER A 136 9.27 2.85 -11.58
CA SER A 136 9.36 1.65 -12.41
C SER A 136 10.76 1.05 -12.42
N VAL A 137 10.89 -0.21 -12.89
CA VAL A 137 12.19 -0.85 -13.09
C VAL A 137 13.03 -0.05 -14.08
N GLU A 138 12.44 0.45 -15.16
CA GLU A 138 13.11 1.24 -16.19
C GLU A 138 13.62 2.57 -15.64
N GLU A 139 12.83 3.26 -14.81
CA GLU A 139 13.26 4.50 -14.15
C GLU A 139 14.38 4.26 -13.15
N TRP A 140 14.33 3.16 -12.42
CA TRP A 140 15.41 2.75 -11.53
C TRP A 140 16.69 2.45 -12.30
N GLN A 141 16.62 1.65 -13.37
CA GLN A 141 17.76 1.35 -14.25
C GLN A 141 18.36 2.62 -14.89
N ALA A 142 17.50 3.61 -15.18
CA ALA A 142 17.94 4.92 -15.67
C ALA A 142 18.49 5.84 -14.56
N GLY A 143 18.58 5.37 -13.29
CA GLY A 143 19.08 6.15 -12.16
C GLY A 143 18.13 7.23 -11.63
N LYS A 144 16.86 7.23 -12.04
CA LYS A 144 15.89 8.29 -11.74
C LYS A 144 15.11 8.08 -10.42
N GLN A 145 15.27 6.96 -9.74
CA GLN A 145 14.47 6.61 -8.56
C GLN A 145 14.45 7.72 -7.49
N LYS A 146 15.62 8.32 -7.21
CA LYS A 146 15.70 9.40 -6.21
C LYS A 146 15.02 10.68 -6.67
N GLU A 147 15.01 10.97 -7.96
CA GLU A 147 14.30 12.11 -8.56
C GLU A 147 12.78 11.93 -8.38
N VAL A 148 12.26 10.78 -8.77
CA VAL A 148 10.83 10.43 -8.61
C VAL A 148 10.37 10.60 -7.15
N TYR A 149 11.17 10.14 -6.18
CA TYR A 149 10.80 10.30 -4.77
C TYR A 149 10.90 11.74 -4.27
N ARG A 150 11.91 12.51 -4.72
CA ARG A 150 12.02 13.93 -4.37
C ARG A 150 10.85 14.76 -4.92
N ASP A 151 10.43 14.47 -6.14
CA ASP A 151 9.27 15.14 -6.74
C ASP A 151 7.98 14.84 -5.96
N PHE A 152 7.81 13.61 -5.52
CA PHE A 152 6.71 13.25 -4.64
C PHE A 152 6.78 13.99 -3.29
N PHE A 153 7.95 14.02 -2.63
CA PHE A 153 8.10 14.76 -1.38
C PHE A 153 7.89 16.26 -1.56
N LYS A 154 8.28 16.80 -2.72
CA LYS A 154 7.97 18.20 -3.06
C LYS A 154 6.46 18.42 -3.14
N THR A 155 5.72 17.53 -3.79
CA THR A 155 4.24 17.61 -3.84
C THR A 155 3.65 17.60 -2.42
N VAL A 156 4.09 16.70 -1.54
CA VAL A 156 3.63 16.65 -0.14
C VAL A 156 3.99 17.93 0.61
N HIS A 157 5.21 18.44 0.39
CA HIS A 157 5.67 19.68 1.01
C HIS A 157 4.79 20.87 0.62
N ASP A 158 4.46 21.03 -0.64
CA ASP A 158 3.68 22.15 -1.13
C ASP A 158 2.23 22.14 -0.58
N LEU A 159 1.72 20.96 -0.16
CA LEU A 159 0.39 20.78 0.40
C LEU A 159 0.30 20.92 1.94
N LEU A 160 1.42 21.03 2.64
CA LEU A 160 1.47 21.15 4.10
C LEU A 160 1.91 22.56 4.54
N PRO A 161 1.39 23.10 5.67
CA PRO A 161 2.01 24.25 6.33
C PRO A 161 3.33 23.84 7.00
N VAL A 162 4.18 24.81 7.35
CA VAL A 162 5.34 24.56 8.21
C VAL A 162 4.89 23.97 9.55
N GLY A 163 5.57 22.93 10.02
CA GLY A 163 5.17 22.15 11.19
C GLY A 163 4.07 21.12 10.91
N GLY A 164 3.47 21.11 9.71
CA GLY A 164 2.51 20.09 9.26
C GLY A 164 3.19 18.73 9.13
N ARG A 165 2.46 17.64 9.40
CA ARG A 165 3.02 16.29 9.48
C ARG A 165 2.58 15.41 8.34
N PHE A 166 3.50 14.55 7.91
CA PHE A 166 3.30 13.53 6.88
C PHE A 166 3.62 12.15 7.43
N TYR A 167 2.69 11.21 7.28
CA TYR A 167 2.90 9.80 7.58
C TYR A 167 3.05 8.99 6.29
N MET A 168 4.11 8.20 6.24
CA MET A 168 4.33 7.24 5.16
C MET A 168 4.45 5.83 5.73
N GLN A 169 3.77 4.89 5.10
CA GLN A 169 3.93 3.47 5.34
C GLN A 169 4.27 2.80 4.02
N THR A 170 5.45 2.17 3.92
CA THR A 170 5.93 1.63 2.65
C THR A 170 6.81 0.40 2.83
N MET A 171 6.83 -0.45 1.82
CA MET A 171 7.79 -1.54 1.68
C MET A 171 9.12 -0.99 1.15
N THR A 172 10.22 -1.62 1.57
CA THR A 172 11.57 -1.36 1.07
C THR A 172 12.28 -2.67 0.80
N PHE A 173 13.29 -2.66 -0.05
CA PHE A 173 14.27 -3.73 -0.05
C PHE A 173 15.07 -3.71 1.24
N SER A 174 15.59 -4.86 1.64
CA SER A 174 16.28 -5.05 2.90
C SER A 174 17.64 -5.74 2.68
N LYS A 175 18.33 -6.05 3.77
CA LYS A 175 19.73 -6.49 3.76
C LYS A 175 20.04 -7.74 2.93
N ASN A 176 19.04 -8.59 2.68
CA ASN A 176 19.20 -9.82 1.90
C ASN A 176 18.61 -9.68 0.48
N MET A 177 18.35 -8.45 0.01
CA MET A 177 18.02 -8.22 -1.38
C MET A 177 19.23 -8.57 -2.25
N ILE A 178 18.95 -9.29 -3.35
CA ILE A 178 19.94 -9.72 -4.33
C ILE A 178 19.97 -8.74 -5.51
N GLU A 179 20.95 -8.85 -6.37
CA GLU A 179 21.05 -8.02 -7.58
C GLU A 179 19.93 -8.36 -8.57
N PHE A 180 19.55 -7.39 -9.37
CA PHE A 180 18.44 -7.52 -10.33
C PHE A 180 18.67 -8.67 -11.32
N GLU A 181 19.92 -8.84 -11.76
CA GLU A 181 20.36 -9.84 -12.73
C GLU A 181 20.28 -11.28 -12.18
N GLU A 182 20.22 -11.44 -10.87
CA GLU A 182 20.08 -12.74 -10.21
C GLU A 182 18.62 -13.21 -10.09
N LEU A 183 17.65 -12.37 -10.48
CA LEU A 183 16.22 -12.69 -10.42
C LEU A 183 15.88 -13.75 -11.47
N ASP A 184 15.41 -14.92 -11.01
CA ASP A 184 15.08 -16.04 -11.90
C ASP A 184 13.82 -16.78 -11.43
N VAL A 185 12.80 -16.81 -12.29
CA VAL A 185 11.55 -17.57 -12.08
C VAL A 185 11.76 -19.09 -12.09
N ASN A 186 12.89 -19.57 -12.60
CA ASN A 186 13.28 -20.99 -12.64
C ASN A 186 14.21 -21.37 -11.48
N ALA A 187 14.64 -20.41 -10.63
CA ALA A 187 15.45 -20.69 -9.48
C ALA A 187 14.75 -21.63 -8.48
N LYS A 188 15.50 -22.15 -7.52
CA LYS A 188 14.96 -23.03 -6.47
C LYS A 188 13.74 -22.37 -5.79
N LYS A 189 12.60 -23.05 -5.82
CA LYS A 189 11.37 -22.58 -5.18
C LYS A 189 11.61 -22.12 -3.74
N GLY A 190 11.19 -20.88 -3.43
CA GLY A 190 11.38 -20.26 -2.13
C GLY A 190 12.76 -19.65 -1.90
N SER A 191 13.70 -19.64 -2.86
CA SER A 191 14.91 -18.82 -2.80
C SER A 191 14.59 -17.33 -2.96
N ALA A 192 15.51 -16.44 -2.58
CA ALA A 192 15.36 -15.00 -2.82
C ALA A 192 15.16 -14.70 -4.32
N ALA A 193 15.99 -15.29 -5.20
CA ALA A 193 15.89 -15.16 -6.65
C ALA A 193 14.48 -15.50 -7.18
N TYR A 194 13.95 -16.64 -6.74
CA TYR A 194 12.62 -17.10 -7.17
C TYR A 194 11.49 -16.18 -6.68
N VAL A 195 11.47 -15.86 -5.37
CA VAL A 195 10.35 -15.08 -4.82
C VAL A 195 10.37 -13.63 -5.28
N MET A 196 11.55 -13.02 -5.44
CA MET A 196 11.66 -11.68 -6.00
C MET A 196 11.32 -11.62 -7.48
N ALA A 197 11.72 -12.62 -8.27
CA ALA A 197 11.28 -12.69 -9.67
C ALA A 197 9.75 -12.78 -9.79
N LEU A 198 9.08 -13.51 -8.87
CA LEU A 198 7.60 -13.51 -8.80
C LEU A 198 7.04 -12.15 -8.41
N MET A 199 7.68 -11.44 -7.45
CA MET A 199 7.24 -10.10 -7.04
C MET A 199 7.30 -9.09 -8.18
N VAL A 200 8.41 -9.05 -8.92
CA VAL A 200 8.55 -8.18 -10.10
C VAL A 200 7.51 -8.54 -11.18
N LYS A 201 7.18 -9.81 -11.34
CA LYS A 201 6.14 -10.25 -12.28
C LYS A 201 4.72 -9.89 -11.81
N GLU A 202 4.46 -9.94 -10.49
CA GLU A 202 3.16 -9.60 -9.89
C GLU A 202 2.89 -8.10 -9.94
N PHE A 203 3.96 -7.29 -9.75
CA PHE A 203 3.89 -5.83 -9.75
C PHE A 203 4.80 -5.25 -10.85
N PRO A 204 4.43 -5.47 -12.13
CA PRO A 204 5.22 -4.94 -13.24
C PRO A 204 5.27 -3.42 -13.17
N GLY A 205 6.47 -2.88 -13.32
CA GLY A 205 6.67 -1.43 -13.25
C GLY A 205 6.85 -0.85 -11.85
N SER A 206 7.03 -1.70 -10.82
CA SER A 206 7.31 -1.26 -9.45
C SER A 206 8.69 -1.70 -9.00
N TRP A 207 9.52 -0.75 -8.53
CA TRP A 207 10.82 -1.04 -7.92
C TRP A 207 10.98 -0.30 -6.59
N LEU A 208 11.18 -1.06 -5.51
CA LEU A 208 11.18 -0.53 -4.14
C LEU A 208 12.46 0.28 -3.84
N PRO A 209 12.42 1.20 -2.87
CA PRO A 209 13.62 1.85 -2.35
C PRO A 209 14.49 0.87 -1.55
N TYR A 210 15.82 1.08 -1.58
CA TYR A 210 16.77 0.32 -0.78
C TYR A 210 16.85 0.91 0.65
N GLY A 211 16.09 0.32 1.57
CA GLY A 211 16.00 0.75 2.95
C GLY A 211 15.23 2.06 3.17
N PRO A 212 14.92 2.38 4.43
CA PRO A 212 14.22 3.61 4.78
C PRO A 212 15.11 4.85 4.62
N GLU A 213 16.44 4.69 4.69
CA GLU A 213 17.43 5.79 4.57
C GLU A 213 17.36 6.49 3.22
N MET A 214 17.08 5.73 2.14
CA MET A 214 16.87 6.32 0.81
C MET A 214 15.64 7.22 0.80
N VAL A 215 14.54 6.77 1.38
CA VAL A 215 13.29 7.53 1.47
C VAL A 215 13.51 8.81 2.30
N ILE A 216 14.15 8.69 3.46
CA ILE A 216 14.44 9.81 4.37
C ILE A 216 15.30 10.87 3.67
N LYS A 217 16.36 10.46 2.98
CA LYS A 217 17.24 11.39 2.21
C LYS A 217 16.51 12.08 1.06
N CYS A 218 15.50 11.44 0.48
CA CYS A 218 14.69 12.07 -0.57
C CYS A 218 13.72 13.11 -0.01
N ALA A 219 13.34 13.01 1.26
CA ALA A 219 12.51 13.99 1.96
C ALA A 219 13.28 15.26 2.37
N GLU A 220 14.61 15.18 2.53
CA GLU A 220 15.45 16.31 2.90
C GLU A 220 15.70 17.30 1.73
N PRO A 221 15.86 18.61 2.01
CA PRO A 221 15.82 19.26 3.33
C PRO A 221 14.41 19.71 3.77
N GLY A 222 13.37 19.48 2.98
CA GLY A 222 12.01 20.00 3.24
C GLY A 222 11.31 19.38 4.44
N PHE A 223 11.78 18.20 4.90
CA PHE A 223 11.20 17.47 6.01
C PHE A 223 12.24 17.01 7.02
N LYS A 224 11.84 17.03 8.29
CA LYS A 224 12.55 16.40 9.40
C LYS A 224 11.86 15.08 9.75
N LEU A 225 12.64 14.00 9.87
CA LEU A 225 12.14 12.73 10.39
C LEU A 225 11.84 12.86 11.89
N ILE A 226 10.60 12.55 12.31
CA ILE A 226 10.14 12.56 13.69
C ILE A 226 10.23 11.15 14.29
N SER A 227 9.80 10.12 13.55
CA SER A 227 9.89 8.75 14.01
C SER A 227 9.99 7.76 12.85
N GLN A 228 10.62 6.62 13.14
CA GLN A 228 10.78 5.48 12.23
C GLN A 228 10.57 4.19 13.01
N SER A 229 9.86 3.25 12.43
CA SER A 229 9.77 1.89 12.96
C SER A 229 9.60 0.85 11.84
N SER A 230 10.27 -0.30 12.01
CA SER A 230 10.00 -1.46 11.15
C SER A 230 8.67 -2.10 11.53
N GLY A 231 7.89 -2.44 10.54
CA GLY A 231 6.65 -3.20 10.66
C GLY A 231 6.74 -4.58 9.99
N ARG A 232 7.95 -5.11 9.76
CA ARG A 232 8.15 -6.36 9.03
C ARG A 232 7.42 -7.54 9.67
N LEU A 233 7.59 -7.75 10.98
CA LEU A 233 6.92 -8.84 11.70
C LEU A 233 5.40 -8.65 11.74
N ASP A 234 4.96 -7.41 11.91
CA ASP A 234 3.54 -7.04 11.84
C ASP A 234 2.95 -7.39 10.47
N TYR A 235 3.70 -7.16 9.39
CA TYR A 235 3.21 -7.45 8.05
C TYR A 235 3.16 -8.95 7.76
N ILE A 236 4.14 -9.73 8.23
CA ILE A 236 4.12 -11.20 8.16
C ILE A 236 2.85 -11.74 8.82
N GLU A 237 2.51 -11.26 10.02
CA GLU A 237 1.27 -11.67 10.70
C GLU A 237 0.02 -11.16 9.96
N THR A 238 0.02 -9.92 9.48
CA THR A 238 -1.08 -9.38 8.68
C THR A 238 -1.41 -10.28 7.48
N ILE A 239 -0.40 -10.69 6.71
CA ILE A 239 -0.58 -11.59 5.57
C ILE A 239 -1.10 -12.97 6.03
N ALA A 240 -0.62 -13.48 7.17
CA ALA A 240 -1.11 -14.74 7.72
C ALA A 240 -2.61 -14.65 8.11
N GLN A 241 -3.04 -13.54 8.69
CA GLN A 241 -4.45 -13.30 9.03
C GLN A 241 -5.32 -13.10 7.78
N TRP A 242 -4.83 -12.38 6.76
CA TRP A 242 -5.51 -12.29 5.46
C TRP A 242 -5.76 -13.67 4.87
N ARG A 243 -4.73 -14.55 4.85
CA ARG A 243 -4.89 -15.91 4.35
C ARG A 243 -5.96 -16.69 5.09
N LYS A 244 -6.07 -16.54 6.42
CA LYS A 244 -7.15 -17.17 7.22
C LYS A 244 -8.53 -16.65 6.77
N LYS A 245 -8.66 -15.33 6.56
CA LYS A 245 -9.92 -14.70 6.10
C LYS A 245 -10.30 -15.14 4.68
N PHE A 246 -9.33 -15.20 3.76
CA PHE A 246 -9.58 -15.68 2.40
C PHE A 246 -10.06 -17.12 2.34
N ARG A 247 -9.69 -17.95 3.31
CA ARG A 247 -10.13 -19.36 3.42
C ARG A 247 -11.51 -19.52 4.05
N LYS A 248 -12.06 -18.48 4.70
CA LYS A 248 -13.40 -18.57 5.27
C LYS A 248 -14.44 -18.81 4.16
N PHE A 249 -15.39 -19.71 4.44
CA PHE A 249 -16.49 -20.00 3.52
C PHE A 249 -17.36 -18.74 3.33
N ASN A 250 -17.68 -18.45 2.05
CA ASN A 250 -18.64 -17.43 1.66
C ASN A 250 -19.25 -17.85 0.32
N LEU A 251 -20.56 -18.07 0.30
CA LEU A 251 -21.28 -18.61 -0.86
C LEU A 251 -21.11 -17.73 -2.11
N LYS A 252 -21.23 -16.39 -1.95
CA LYS A 252 -21.08 -15.44 -3.06
C LYS A 252 -19.67 -15.49 -3.65
N LYS A 253 -18.65 -15.59 -2.79
CA LYS A 253 -17.26 -15.75 -3.20
C LYS A 253 -17.02 -17.07 -3.97
N TYR A 254 -17.67 -18.16 -3.55
CA TYR A 254 -17.59 -19.44 -4.28
C TYR A 254 -18.21 -19.36 -5.68
N TRP A 255 -19.37 -18.71 -5.81
CA TRP A 255 -19.96 -18.45 -7.13
C TRP A 255 -19.02 -17.63 -8.02
N LEU A 256 -18.35 -16.64 -7.45
CA LEU A 256 -17.37 -15.83 -8.17
C LEU A 256 -16.17 -16.69 -8.61
N TYR A 257 -15.64 -17.56 -7.74
CA TYR A 257 -14.60 -18.50 -8.14
C TYR A 257 -15.05 -19.44 -9.27
N LEU A 258 -16.28 -19.94 -9.24
CA LEU A 258 -16.83 -20.77 -10.30
C LEU A 258 -16.91 -20.01 -11.63
N SER A 259 -17.29 -18.74 -11.62
CA SER A 259 -17.33 -17.91 -12.83
C SER A 259 -15.95 -17.66 -13.44
N LEU A 260 -14.87 -17.78 -12.66
CA LEU A 260 -13.49 -17.61 -13.10
C LEU A 260 -12.88 -18.91 -13.68
N ILE A 261 -13.52 -20.06 -13.52
CA ILE A 261 -13.01 -21.34 -14.01
C ILE A 261 -12.73 -21.32 -15.54
N PRO A 262 -13.62 -20.83 -16.42
CA PRO A 262 -13.33 -20.77 -17.85
C PRO A 262 -12.07 -19.95 -18.12
N ARG A 263 -11.92 -18.78 -17.47
CA ARG A 263 -10.75 -17.92 -17.65
C ARG A 263 -9.46 -18.61 -17.19
N TYR A 264 -9.51 -19.39 -16.11
CA TYR A 264 -8.35 -20.17 -15.67
C TYR A 264 -7.81 -21.14 -16.73
N PHE A 265 -8.67 -21.68 -17.59
CA PHE A 265 -8.25 -22.59 -18.66
C PHE A 265 -7.86 -21.88 -19.96
N THR A 266 -8.38 -20.69 -20.21
CA THR A 266 -8.17 -19.97 -21.48
C THR A 266 -7.10 -18.86 -21.38
N ASP A 267 -6.83 -18.35 -20.17
CA ASP A 267 -5.93 -17.21 -19.94
C ASP A 267 -4.70 -17.66 -19.14
N MET A 268 -3.52 -17.64 -19.80
CA MET A 268 -2.25 -18.04 -19.18
C MET A 268 -1.81 -17.04 -18.09
N GLU A 269 -2.05 -15.75 -18.29
CA GLU A 269 -1.68 -14.72 -17.31
C GLU A 269 -2.51 -14.85 -16.04
N PHE A 270 -3.81 -15.09 -16.19
CA PHE A 270 -4.68 -15.38 -15.04
C PHE A 270 -4.24 -16.63 -14.26
N ARG A 271 -3.78 -17.70 -14.95
CA ARG A 271 -3.21 -18.88 -14.27
C ARG A 271 -1.96 -18.55 -13.47
N HIS A 272 -1.08 -17.69 -14.01
CA HIS A 272 0.10 -17.24 -13.30
C HIS A 272 -0.27 -16.42 -12.05
N LEU A 273 -1.22 -15.50 -12.18
CA LEU A 273 -1.75 -14.72 -11.05
C LEU A 273 -2.26 -15.62 -9.92
N VAL A 274 -3.08 -16.64 -10.25
CA VAL A 274 -3.57 -17.61 -9.27
C VAL A 274 -2.44 -18.41 -8.63
N ALA A 275 -1.40 -18.78 -9.39
CA ALA A 275 -0.22 -19.47 -8.86
C ALA A 275 0.57 -18.58 -7.87
N ILE A 276 0.73 -17.30 -8.16
CA ILE A 276 1.38 -16.31 -7.31
C ILE A 276 0.63 -16.17 -5.97
N PHE A 277 -0.68 -16.05 -6.00
CA PHE A 277 -1.49 -16.01 -4.77
C PHE A 277 -1.29 -17.23 -3.86
N LYS A 278 -1.03 -18.43 -4.43
CA LYS A 278 -0.72 -19.64 -3.65
C LYS A 278 0.61 -19.57 -2.94
N VAL A 279 1.63 -18.99 -3.56
CA VAL A 279 3.00 -18.90 -3.02
C VAL A 279 3.10 -17.84 -1.93
N SER A 280 2.31 -16.76 -2.02
CA SER A 280 2.44 -15.55 -1.18
C SER A 280 3.88 -15.02 -1.15
N PRO A 281 4.45 -14.62 -2.29
CA PRO A 281 5.85 -14.24 -2.39
C PRO A 281 6.19 -13.09 -1.43
N ASN A 282 5.30 -12.12 -1.24
CA ASN A 282 5.43 -11.04 -0.26
C ASN A 282 5.82 -11.55 1.14
N LYS A 283 5.05 -12.52 1.67
CA LYS A 283 5.33 -13.06 3.00
C LYS A 283 6.73 -13.67 3.07
N VAL A 284 7.11 -14.45 2.05
CA VAL A 284 8.43 -15.11 1.99
C VAL A 284 9.54 -14.07 1.89
N CYS A 285 9.35 -12.98 1.14
CA CYS A 285 10.32 -11.88 1.07
C CYS A 285 10.55 -11.22 2.44
N PHE A 286 9.49 -10.99 3.22
CA PHE A 286 9.62 -10.47 4.59
C PHE A 286 10.27 -11.49 5.54
N GLU A 287 9.90 -12.78 5.48
CA GLU A 287 10.50 -13.84 6.31
C GLU A 287 12.00 -14.01 6.04
N LYS A 288 12.43 -13.83 4.79
CA LYS A 288 13.83 -13.92 4.36
C LYS A 288 14.61 -12.61 4.51
N GLU A 289 13.97 -11.55 4.97
CA GLU A 289 14.57 -10.21 5.04
C GLU A 289 15.11 -9.71 3.68
N VAL A 290 14.49 -10.14 2.58
CA VAL A 290 14.69 -9.56 1.25
C VAL A 290 13.96 -8.22 1.15
N MET A 291 12.82 -8.13 1.84
CA MET A 291 12.04 -6.91 1.99
C MET A 291 11.82 -6.60 3.47
N ASP A 292 11.65 -5.33 3.78
CA ASP A 292 11.17 -4.80 5.05
C ASP A 292 9.98 -3.85 4.80
N HIS A 293 9.37 -3.41 5.87
CA HIS A 293 8.23 -2.52 5.85
C HIS A 293 8.42 -1.45 6.91
N TYR A 294 8.32 -0.19 6.53
CA TYR A 294 8.58 0.93 7.44
C TYR A 294 7.39 1.85 7.60
N ARG A 295 7.26 2.38 8.80
CA ARG A 295 6.39 3.47 9.18
C ARG A 295 7.27 4.67 9.49
N LEU A 296 7.09 5.75 8.75
CA LEU A 296 7.88 6.98 8.83
C LEU A 296 6.96 8.15 9.11
N VAL A 297 7.30 8.98 10.07
CA VAL A 297 6.61 10.24 10.37
C VAL A 297 7.56 11.38 10.11
N PHE A 298 7.14 12.31 9.28
CA PHE A 298 7.88 13.50 8.92
C PHE A 298 7.15 14.75 9.38
N GLU A 299 7.90 15.84 9.63
CA GLU A 299 7.38 17.18 9.90
C GLU A 299 8.01 18.16 8.92
N LYS A 300 7.20 18.99 8.25
CA LYS A 300 7.69 20.02 7.33
C LYS A 300 8.44 21.09 8.11
N VAL A 301 9.65 21.42 7.66
CA VAL A 301 10.54 22.44 8.22
C VAL A 301 10.46 23.74 7.45
#